data_570156dcc0e80483c6663d64f3690c51
#
_entry.id   570156dcc0e80483c6663d64f3690c51
#
_cell.length_a   1.000
_cell.length_b   1.000
_cell.length_c   1.000
_cell.angle_alpha   90.00
_cell.angle_beta   90.00
_cell.angle_gamma   90.00
#
_symmetry.space_group_name_H-M   'P 1'
#
loop_
_entity.id
_entity.type
_entity.pdbx_description
1 polymer ?
#
loop_
_entity_poly.entity_id
_entity_poly.type
_entity_poly.pdbx_seq_one_letter_code
_entity_poly.pdbx_strand_id
1 'polypeptide(L)'
;VGVHGPLDNGLLTGLLNPTIALALGAVFLVLWLYQRHCPYLAVLAASYWLSAAGFLLQYFTLPIGMAPTKLLSVTCFTIAASGLAGAIVTRYGRRVPFVAIGFLASSGLAAFCWFMFIQPDLTWRILAMNFAFGGLSLVVAAELRVVRDRGPTEMMLFVLSLLSGLNFVARTLVIVIAHGPYQSYDGFYASSYWTTALLSHALLSLLIALSLFCAAALDVMKTLKAEAYTDPLSGLLNRRGFEDAPRISCGTAPPPNFRSRWCSPTSITSRQSTICTGMRRVIA
;
A
#
# COMPACT_ATOMS: atom_id res chain seq x y z
N VAL A 1 34.51 -9.74 -0.83
CA VAL A 1 33.24 -9.68 -1.54
C VAL A 1 33.11 -11.00 -2.28
N GLY A 2 32.54 -12.03 -1.61
CA GLY A 2 32.31 -13.33 -2.21
C GLY A 2 30.92 -13.33 -2.86
N VAL A 3 30.87 -13.24 -4.17
CA VAL A 3 29.68 -13.56 -4.96
C VAL A 3 29.63 -15.08 -5.03
N HIS A 4 28.83 -15.72 -4.19
CA HIS A 4 28.61 -17.15 -4.20
C HIS A 4 27.34 -17.44 -4.99
N GLY A 5 27.47 -17.99 -6.19
CA GLY A 5 26.43 -18.60 -6.96
C GLY A 5 26.73 -18.59 -8.46
N PRO A 6 26.14 -19.49 -9.25
CA PRO A 6 26.16 -19.40 -10.71
C PRO A 6 25.56 -18.07 -11.13
N LEU A 7 26.38 -17.23 -11.76
CA LEU A 7 26.22 -15.79 -11.90
C LEU A 7 24.98 -15.32 -12.71
N ASP A 8 24.25 -16.21 -13.40
CA ASP A 8 23.28 -15.74 -14.37
C ASP A 8 21.80 -15.78 -13.93
N ASN A 9 21.35 -16.79 -13.22
CA ASN A 9 19.93 -16.91 -12.89
C ASN A 9 19.57 -16.45 -11.45
N GLY A 10 20.47 -16.64 -10.48
CA GLY A 10 20.24 -16.25 -9.09
C GLY A 10 20.31 -14.75 -8.87
N LEU A 11 21.18 -14.06 -9.57
CA LEU A 11 21.37 -12.62 -9.45
C LEU A 11 20.20 -11.84 -10.09
N LEU A 12 19.75 -12.31 -11.27
CA LEU A 12 18.57 -11.73 -11.94
C LEU A 12 17.31 -11.86 -11.08
N THR A 13 17.07 -13.05 -10.53
CA THR A 13 15.89 -13.27 -9.66
C THR A 13 15.95 -12.44 -8.39
N GLY A 14 17.16 -12.23 -7.86
CA GLY A 14 17.36 -11.44 -6.64
C GLY A 14 17.22 -9.94 -6.81
N LEU A 15 17.64 -9.42 -7.95
CA LEU A 15 17.51 -8.00 -8.26
C LEU A 15 16.12 -7.60 -8.76
N LEU A 16 15.24 -8.56 -9.05
CA LEU A 16 13.89 -8.30 -9.53
C LEU A 16 13.09 -7.42 -8.57
N ASN A 17 13.00 -7.82 -7.30
CA ASN A 17 12.23 -7.09 -6.29
C ASN A 17 12.77 -5.67 -6.00
N PRO A 18 14.08 -5.47 -5.76
CA PRO A 18 14.60 -4.12 -5.54
C PRO A 18 14.44 -3.21 -6.76
N THR A 19 14.59 -3.74 -7.99
CA THR A 19 14.40 -2.94 -9.20
C THR A 19 12.94 -2.49 -9.36
N ILE A 20 11.98 -3.41 -9.17
CA ILE A 20 10.55 -3.09 -9.19
C ILE A 20 10.23 -2.04 -8.10
N ALA A 21 10.73 -2.24 -6.89
CA ALA A 21 10.46 -1.32 -5.78
C ALA A 21 11.06 0.08 -6.02
N LEU A 22 12.27 0.18 -6.58
CA LEU A 22 12.88 1.45 -6.96
C LEU A 22 12.05 2.19 -8.02
N ALA A 23 11.61 1.48 -9.07
CA ALA A 23 10.78 2.04 -10.13
C ALA A 23 9.43 2.54 -9.59
N LEU A 24 8.75 1.73 -8.76
CA LEU A 24 7.48 2.10 -8.15
C LEU A 24 7.63 3.30 -7.19
N GLY A 25 8.68 3.33 -6.40
CA GLY A 25 8.99 4.47 -5.53
C GLY A 25 9.20 5.76 -6.35
N ALA A 26 9.90 5.69 -7.48
CA ALA A 26 10.08 6.83 -8.39
C ALA A 26 8.74 7.30 -9.00
N VAL A 27 7.87 6.38 -9.42
CA VAL A 27 6.54 6.72 -9.94
C VAL A 27 5.71 7.44 -8.89
N PHE A 28 5.64 6.92 -7.64
CA PHE A 28 4.90 7.59 -6.57
C PHE A 28 5.52 8.92 -6.15
N LEU A 29 6.85 9.06 -6.22
CA LEU A 29 7.51 10.35 -6.00
C LEU A 29 7.08 11.38 -7.06
N VAL A 30 7.10 11.01 -8.34
CA VAL A 30 6.66 11.90 -9.42
C VAL A 30 5.20 12.31 -9.21
N LEU A 31 4.31 11.36 -8.89
CA LEU A 31 2.91 11.68 -8.56
C LEU A 31 2.80 12.65 -7.38
N TRP A 32 3.60 12.46 -6.33
CA TRP A 32 3.61 13.37 -5.20
C TRP A 32 4.12 14.77 -5.58
N LEU A 33 5.11 14.88 -6.45
CA LEU A 33 5.61 16.16 -6.94
C LEU A 33 4.53 16.95 -7.68
N TYR A 34 3.64 16.28 -8.41
CA TYR A 34 2.46 16.89 -9.03
C TYR A 34 1.34 17.17 -8.04
N GLN A 35 1.17 16.31 -7.03
CA GLN A 35 0.08 16.39 -6.04
C GLN A 35 0.62 16.54 -4.62
N ARG A 36 1.30 17.64 -4.35
CA ARG A 36 1.92 17.94 -3.05
C ARG A 36 0.93 17.95 -1.87
N HIS A 37 -0.35 18.15 -2.13
CA HIS A 37 -1.41 18.10 -1.13
C HIS A 37 -1.80 16.68 -0.68
N CYS A 38 -1.30 15.64 -1.35
CA CYS A 38 -1.57 14.23 -1.04
C CYS A 38 -0.34 13.57 -0.37
N PRO A 39 -0.12 13.73 0.95
CA PRO A 39 1.10 13.26 1.63
C PRO A 39 1.23 11.74 1.61
N TYR A 40 0.14 10.98 1.46
CA TYR A 40 0.18 9.52 1.38
C TYR A 40 1.04 9.03 0.18
N LEU A 41 1.13 9.79 -0.91
CA LEU A 41 1.97 9.45 -2.07
C LEU A 41 3.47 9.50 -1.73
N ALA A 42 3.89 10.47 -0.92
CA ALA A 42 5.27 10.54 -0.43
C ALA A 42 5.61 9.35 0.47
N VAL A 43 4.66 8.95 1.34
CA VAL A 43 4.82 7.78 2.21
C VAL A 43 4.90 6.49 1.38
N LEU A 44 4.10 6.36 0.31
CA LEU A 44 4.21 5.23 -0.64
C LEU A 44 5.58 5.18 -1.30
N ALA A 45 6.07 6.31 -1.83
CA ALA A 45 7.40 6.40 -2.45
C ALA A 45 8.51 5.97 -1.47
N ALA A 46 8.51 6.51 -0.26
CA ALA A 46 9.46 6.17 0.79
C ALA A 46 9.38 4.69 1.18
N SER A 47 8.17 4.14 1.30
CA SER A 47 7.96 2.72 1.63
C SER A 47 8.52 1.78 0.56
N TYR A 48 8.31 2.07 -0.72
CA TYR A 48 8.88 1.28 -1.81
C TYR A 48 10.40 1.38 -1.85
N TRP A 49 10.98 2.57 -1.66
CA TRP A 49 12.44 2.70 -1.62
C TRP A 49 13.07 2.02 -0.41
N LEU A 50 12.41 2.08 0.74
CA LEU A 50 12.87 1.37 1.93
C LEU A 50 12.76 -0.15 1.75
N SER A 51 11.72 -0.63 1.05
CA SER A 51 11.61 -2.04 0.65
C SER A 51 12.75 -2.45 -0.30
N ALA A 52 13.10 -1.60 -1.27
CA ALA A 52 14.24 -1.85 -2.16
C ALA A 52 15.56 -1.97 -1.38
N ALA A 53 15.80 -1.06 -0.43
CA ALA A 53 16.95 -1.13 0.47
C ALA A 53 16.96 -2.43 1.29
N GLY A 54 15.81 -2.84 1.81
CA GLY A 54 15.64 -4.12 2.51
C GLY A 54 16.05 -5.32 1.64
N PHE A 55 15.62 -5.39 0.38
CA PHE A 55 16.00 -6.45 -0.55
C PHE A 55 17.50 -6.42 -0.89
N LEU A 56 18.08 -5.26 -1.11
CA LEU A 56 19.52 -5.14 -1.36
C LEU A 56 20.33 -5.64 -0.16
N LEU A 57 19.95 -5.29 1.07
CA LEU A 57 20.55 -5.79 2.30
C LEU A 57 20.31 -7.29 2.53
N GLN A 58 19.27 -7.84 1.94
CA GLN A 58 19.03 -9.29 1.96
C GLN A 58 20.03 -10.04 1.09
N TYR A 59 20.44 -9.45 -0.04
CA TYR A 59 21.39 -10.01 -0.99
C TYR A 59 22.84 -9.70 -0.64
N PHE A 60 23.13 -8.45 -0.31
CA PHE A 60 24.49 -7.97 -0.05
C PHE A 60 24.72 -7.85 1.45
N THR A 61 25.68 -8.64 1.95
CA THR A 61 26.10 -8.51 3.34
C THR A 61 27.06 -7.33 3.49
N LEU A 62 26.72 -6.40 4.37
CA LEU A 62 27.58 -5.27 4.71
C LEU A 62 28.81 -5.71 5.51
N PRO A 63 29.90 -4.94 5.50
CA PRO A 63 31.14 -5.27 6.23
C PRO A 63 30.97 -5.27 7.76
N ILE A 64 29.80 -4.90 8.27
CA ILE A 64 29.43 -4.96 9.70
C ILE A 64 29.05 -6.38 10.16
N GLY A 65 28.99 -7.36 9.24
CA GLY A 65 28.66 -8.75 9.52
C GLY A 65 27.23 -9.14 9.10
N MET A 66 26.98 -10.46 9.09
CA MET A 66 25.70 -11.00 8.60
C MET A 66 24.53 -10.65 9.52
N ALA A 67 24.69 -10.82 10.85
CA ALA A 67 23.61 -10.60 11.81
C ALA A 67 23.06 -9.17 11.78
N PRO A 68 23.88 -8.12 11.93
CA PRO A 68 23.40 -6.74 11.86
C PRO A 68 22.85 -6.36 10.47
N THR A 69 23.44 -6.92 9.39
CA THR A 69 22.89 -6.68 8.04
C THR A 69 21.46 -7.25 7.89
N LYS A 70 21.21 -8.47 8.38
CA LYS A 70 19.86 -9.07 8.34
C LYS A 70 18.88 -8.34 9.24
N LEU A 71 19.31 -7.88 10.41
CA LEU A 71 18.47 -7.05 11.28
C LEU A 71 18.09 -5.74 10.61
N LEU A 72 19.05 -5.06 9.97
CA LEU A 72 18.79 -3.82 9.22
C LEU A 72 17.84 -4.05 8.07
N SER A 73 18.02 -5.13 7.30
CA SER A 73 17.12 -5.53 6.22
C SER A 73 15.68 -5.71 6.70
N VAL A 74 15.48 -6.48 7.77
CA VAL A 74 14.16 -6.75 8.35
C VAL A 74 13.52 -5.48 8.91
N THR A 75 14.30 -4.61 9.52
CA THR A 75 13.84 -3.30 10.01
C THR A 75 13.36 -2.43 8.85
N CYS A 76 14.11 -2.37 7.74
CA CYS A 76 13.68 -1.68 6.52
C CYS A 76 12.34 -2.22 6.00
N PHE A 77 12.17 -3.53 5.90
CA PHE A 77 10.91 -4.15 5.47
C PHE A 77 9.76 -3.84 6.43
N THR A 78 10.01 -3.88 7.73
CA THR A 78 8.98 -3.61 8.74
C THR A 78 8.47 -2.17 8.67
N ILE A 79 9.38 -1.21 8.54
CA ILE A 79 9.01 0.20 8.37
C ILE A 79 8.31 0.42 7.02
N ALA A 80 8.81 -0.20 5.94
CA ALA A 80 8.21 -0.14 4.62
C ALA A 80 6.77 -0.68 4.60
N ALA A 81 6.54 -1.86 5.17
CA ALA A 81 5.22 -2.49 5.25
C ALA A 81 4.24 -1.67 6.12
N SER A 82 4.72 -1.13 7.24
CA SER A 82 3.93 -0.26 8.13
C SER A 82 3.57 1.06 7.44
N GLY A 83 4.51 1.67 6.73
CA GLY A 83 4.30 2.88 5.94
C GLY A 83 3.30 2.66 4.80
N LEU A 84 3.44 1.55 4.06
CA LEU A 84 2.52 1.17 3.00
C LEU A 84 1.09 0.97 3.55
N ALA A 85 0.94 0.24 4.66
CA ALA A 85 -0.34 0.03 5.32
C ALA A 85 -0.97 1.37 5.76
N GLY A 86 -0.20 2.24 6.41
CA GLY A 86 -0.64 3.56 6.83
C GLY A 86 -1.05 4.45 5.66
N ALA A 87 -0.27 4.47 4.58
CA ALA A 87 -0.54 5.26 3.38
C ALA A 87 -1.84 4.83 2.68
N ILE A 88 -2.08 3.50 2.55
CA ILE A 88 -3.31 2.98 1.97
C ILE A 88 -4.52 3.41 2.82
N VAL A 89 -4.47 3.23 4.13
CA VAL A 89 -5.58 3.60 5.03
C VAL A 89 -5.85 5.11 5.00
N THR A 90 -4.79 5.93 5.02
CA THR A 90 -4.88 7.39 4.97
C THR A 90 -5.54 7.88 3.68
N ARG A 91 -5.24 7.25 2.54
CA ARG A 91 -5.86 7.60 1.25
C ARG A 91 -7.39 7.57 1.30
N TYR A 92 -7.97 6.64 2.05
CA TYR A 92 -9.42 6.51 2.21
C TYR A 92 -10.01 7.35 3.34
N GLY A 93 -9.24 8.32 3.86
CA GLY A 93 -9.68 9.20 4.94
C GLY A 93 -9.96 8.47 6.26
N ARG A 94 -9.47 7.24 6.39
CA ARG A 94 -9.63 6.43 7.60
C ARG A 94 -8.52 6.77 8.60
N ARG A 95 -8.82 6.63 9.87
CA ARG A 95 -7.79 6.74 10.93
C ARG A 95 -6.87 5.52 10.85
N VAL A 96 -5.57 5.78 10.74
CA VAL A 96 -4.58 4.72 10.73
C VAL A 96 -4.62 3.97 12.07
N PRO A 97 -4.77 2.64 12.08
CA PRO A 97 -4.80 1.83 13.30
C PRO A 97 -3.38 1.64 13.85
N PHE A 98 -2.77 2.72 14.34
CA PHE A 98 -1.36 2.74 14.80
C PHE A 98 -1.08 1.68 15.85
N VAL A 99 -2.05 1.37 16.73
CA VAL A 99 -1.87 0.34 17.77
C VAL A 99 -1.70 -1.05 17.14
N ALA A 100 -2.56 -1.41 16.18
CA ALA A 100 -2.47 -2.71 15.52
C ALA A 100 -1.21 -2.83 14.67
N ILE A 101 -0.90 -1.78 13.88
CA ILE A 101 0.32 -1.74 13.05
C ILE A 101 1.56 -1.78 13.94
N GLY A 102 1.63 -0.95 14.98
CA GLY A 102 2.75 -0.91 15.92
C GLY A 102 2.94 -2.22 16.67
N PHE A 103 1.87 -2.85 17.12
CA PHE A 103 1.91 -4.15 17.79
C PHE A 103 2.46 -5.25 16.85
N LEU A 104 1.94 -5.36 15.64
CA LEU A 104 2.41 -6.36 14.67
C LEU A 104 3.87 -6.13 14.26
N ALA A 105 4.24 -4.88 14.01
CA ALA A 105 5.61 -4.51 13.66
C ALA A 105 6.60 -4.81 14.79
N SER A 106 6.28 -4.38 16.01
CA SER A 106 7.17 -4.55 17.17
C SER A 106 7.25 -6.02 17.64
N SER A 107 6.13 -6.75 17.67
CA SER A 107 6.12 -8.16 18.03
C SER A 107 6.87 -9.02 17.02
N GLY A 108 6.70 -8.77 15.71
CA GLY A 108 7.46 -9.45 14.67
C GLY A 108 8.96 -9.20 14.79
N LEU A 109 9.36 -7.94 14.97
CA LEU A 109 10.77 -7.57 15.13
C LEU A 109 11.37 -8.13 16.44
N ALA A 110 10.63 -8.09 17.53
CA ALA A 110 11.06 -8.67 18.81
C ALA A 110 11.25 -10.20 18.71
N ALA A 111 10.30 -10.91 18.07
CA ALA A 111 10.43 -12.33 17.82
C ALA A 111 11.61 -12.65 16.89
N PHE A 112 11.84 -11.83 15.84
CA PHE A 112 12.99 -11.96 14.97
C PHE A 112 14.31 -11.82 15.76
N CYS A 113 14.42 -10.81 16.64
CA CYS A 113 15.59 -10.62 17.49
C CYS A 113 15.77 -11.78 18.48
N TRP A 114 14.68 -12.27 19.07
CA TRP A 114 14.72 -13.41 19.96
C TRP A 114 15.33 -14.65 19.30
N PHE A 115 14.78 -15.02 18.13
CA PHE A 115 15.26 -16.17 17.36
C PHE A 115 16.57 -15.91 16.61
N MET A 116 17.11 -14.71 16.67
CA MET A 116 18.42 -14.40 16.12
C MET A 116 19.53 -14.47 17.16
N PHE A 117 19.28 -13.98 18.40
CA PHE A 117 20.30 -13.77 19.40
C PHE A 117 20.17 -14.69 20.64
N ILE A 118 18.95 -15.11 20.99
CA ILE A 118 18.69 -15.89 22.22
C ILE A 118 18.51 -17.37 21.91
N GLN A 119 17.62 -17.71 20.98
CA GLN A 119 17.40 -19.07 20.49
C GLN A 119 17.60 -19.09 18.96
N PRO A 120 18.83 -19.25 18.47
CA PRO A 120 19.11 -19.17 17.03
C PRO A 120 18.34 -20.23 16.25
N ASP A 121 17.28 -19.82 15.56
CA ASP A 121 16.46 -20.66 14.70
C ASP A 121 15.98 -19.87 13.49
N LEU A 122 16.42 -20.29 12.30
CA LEU A 122 16.11 -19.61 11.06
C LEU A 122 14.62 -19.75 10.68
N THR A 123 14.04 -20.89 10.95
CA THR A 123 12.64 -21.19 10.59
C THR A 123 11.68 -20.31 11.38
N TRP A 124 11.88 -20.20 12.69
CA TRP A 124 11.05 -19.35 13.53
C TRP A 124 11.21 -17.86 13.22
N ARG A 125 12.42 -17.41 12.79
CA ARG A 125 12.61 -16.03 12.28
C ARG A 125 11.76 -15.76 11.05
N ILE A 126 11.75 -16.70 10.08
CA ILE A 126 10.96 -16.59 8.86
C ILE A 126 9.47 -16.57 9.19
N LEU A 127 9.00 -17.48 10.04
CA LEU A 127 7.62 -17.54 10.50
C LEU A 127 7.18 -16.22 11.14
N ALA A 128 7.92 -15.72 12.12
CA ALA A 128 7.59 -14.51 12.86
C ALA A 128 7.39 -13.31 11.92
N MET A 129 8.31 -13.09 10.98
CA MET A 129 8.22 -11.97 10.06
C MET A 129 7.10 -12.14 9.03
N ASN A 130 6.88 -13.34 8.51
CA ASN A 130 5.78 -13.55 7.58
C ASN A 130 4.41 -13.40 8.25
N PHE A 131 4.25 -13.82 9.50
CA PHE A 131 3.03 -13.56 10.28
C PHE A 131 2.82 -12.06 10.54
N ALA A 132 3.89 -11.32 10.85
CA ALA A 132 3.81 -9.87 11.02
C ALA A 132 3.39 -9.17 9.73
N PHE A 133 4.04 -9.46 8.59
CA PHE A 133 3.69 -8.87 7.30
C PHE A 133 2.32 -9.30 6.79
N GLY A 134 1.97 -10.58 7.00
CA GLY A 134 0.64 -11.09 6.71
C GLY A 134 -0.43 -10.36 7.52
N GLY A 135 -0.19 -10.20 8.83
CA GLY A 135 -1.06 -9.45 9.74
C GLY A 135 -1.24 -7.99 9.31
N LEU A 136 -0.16 -7.29 8.94
CA LEU A 136 -0.23 -5.92 8.41
C LEU A 136 -1.11 -5.84 7.16
N SER A 137 -0.96 -6.78 6.22
CA SER A 137 -1.79 -6.85 5.02
C SER A 137 -3.26 -7.12 5.34
N LEU A 138 -3.55 -7.98 6.32
CA LEU A 138 -4.91 -8.27 6.80
C LEU A 138 -5.54 -7.07 7.53
N VAL A 139 -4.75 -6.29 8.26
CA VAL A 139 -5.22 -5.04 8.88
C VAL A 139 -5.65 -4.06 7.78
N VAL A 140 -4.87 -3.91 6.71
CA VAL A 140 -5.28 -3.08 5.55
C VAL A 140 -6.58 -3.60 4.93
N ALA A 141 -6.71 -4.91 4.72
CA ALA A 141 -7.93 -5.50 4.19
C ALA A 141 -9.14 -5.24 5.12
N ALA A 142 -8.97 -5.37 6.44
CA ALA A 142 -10.01 -5.09 7.42
C ALA A 142 -10.47 -3.62 7.38
N GLU A 143 -9.54 -2.66 7.28
CA GLU A 143 -9.87 -1.25 7.16
C GLU A 143 -10.58 -0.92 5.83
N LEU A 144 -10.14 -1.51 4.72
CA LEU A 144 -10.78 -1.36 3.43
C LEU A 144 -12.18 -2.00 3.38
N ARG A 145 -12.42 -3.06 4.18
CA ARG A 145 -13.76 -3.70 4.28
C ARG A 145 -14.84 -2.73 4.75
N VAL A 146 -14.51 -1.75 5.55
CA VAL A 146 -15.46 -0.80 6.15
C VAL A 146 -15.75 0.41 5.23
N VAL A 147 -15.01 0.57 4.12
CA VAL A 147 -15.26 1.65 3.13
C VAL A 147 -16.60 1.38 2.42
N ARG A 148 -17.54 2.32 2.53
CA ARG A 148 -18.96 2.15 2.16
C ARG A 148 -19.22 2.24 0.66
N ASP A 149 -18.54 3.17 -0.04
CA ASP A 149 -18.71 3.40 -1.48
C ASP A 149 -17.50 2.84 -2.24
N ARG A 150 -17.48 1.52 -2.42
CA ARG A 150 -16.38 0.83 -3.09
C ARG A 150 -16.54 0.90 -4.59
N GLY A 151 -15.64 1.62 -5.24
CA GLY A 151 -15.43 1.48 -6.66
C GLY A 151 -14.63 0.21 -7.01
N PRO A 152 -14.42 -0.06 -8.30
CA PRO A 152 -13.64 -1.22 -8.74
C PRO A 152 -12.20 -1.23 -8.20
N THR A 153 -11.55 -0.08 -8.09
CA THR A 153 -10.18 0.07 -7.58
C THR A 153 -10.08 -0.25 -6.09
N GLU A 154 -11.07 0.16 -5.29
CA GLU A 154 -11.16 -0.13 -3.86
C GLU A 154 -11.36 -1.63 -3.61
N MET A 155 -12.24 -2.24 -4.40
CA MET A 155 -12.48 -3.68 -4.31
C MET A 155 -11.23 -4.47 -4.69
N MET A 156 -10.52 -4.04 -5.73
CA MET A 156 -9.26 -4.66 -6.16
C MET A 156 -8.19 -4.56 -5.07
N LEU A 157 -8.00 -3.39 -4.46
CA LEU A 157 -7.07 -3.21 -3.34
C LEU A 157 -7.44 -4.07 -2.11
N PHE A 158 -8.72 -4.16 -1.78
CA PHE A 158 -9.20 -5.04 -0.72
C PHE A 158 -8.82 -6.50 -0.98
N VAL A 159 -9.15 -7.01 -2.18
CA VAL A 159 -8.86 -8.40 -2.57
C VAL A 159 -7.35 -8.66 -2.58
N LEU A 160 -6.56 -7.75 -3.15
CA LEU A 160 -5.11 -7.90 -3.20
C LEU A 160 -4.46 -7.86 -1.82
N SER A 161 -4.95 -7.00 -0.91
CA SER A 161 -4.48 -6.96 0.48
C SER A 161 -4.83 -8.25 1.23
N LEU A 162 -6.03 -8.77 1.03
CA LEU A 162 -6.46 -10.05 1.60
C LEU A 162 -5.61 -11.21 1.07
N LEU A 163 -5.43 -11.28 -0.25
CA LEU A 163 -4.60 -12.31 -0.89
C LEU A 163 -3.14 -12.23 -0.43
N SER A 164 -2.60 -11.01 -0.28
CA SER A 164 -1.25 -10.80 0.22
C SER A 164 -1.12 -11.34 1.66
N GLY A 165 -2.06 -11.00 2.54
CA GLY A 165 -2.06 -11.49 3.92
C GLY A 165 -2.15 -13.02 3.99
N LEU A 166 -3.07 -13.62 3.25
CA LEU A 166 -3.22 -15.07 3.19
C LEU A 166 -2.00 -15.76 2.57
N ASN A 167 -1.40 -15.18 1.52
CA ASN A 167 -0.20 -15.72 0.90
C ASN A 167 0.98 -15.77 1.88
N PHE A 168 1.21 -14.70 2.67
CA PHE A 168 2.28 -14.70 3.68
C PHE A 168 2.09 -15.83 4.69
N VAL A 169 0.88 -15.98 5.23
CA VAL A 169 0.58 -16.97 6.27
C VAL A 169 0.55 -18.38 5.69
N ALA A 170 -0.29 -18.64 4.69
CA ALA A 170 -0.52 -19.98 4.15
C ALA A 170 0.75 -20.57 3.52
N ARG A 171 1.45 -19.80 2.69
CA ARG A 171 2.69 -20.25 2.07
C ARG A 171 3.73 -20.65 3.10
N THR A 172 3.92 -19.83 4.14
CA THR A 172 4.91 -20.11 5.18
C THR A 172 4.56 -21.38 5.93
N LEU A 173 3.30 -21.56 6.32
CA LEU A 173 2.86 -22.79 6.99
C LEU A 173 3.02 -24.01 6.11
N VAL A 174 2.54 -23.96 4.86
CA VAL A 174 2.61 -25.12 3.95
C VAL A 174 4.05 -25.56 3.70
N ILE A 175 4.94 -24.62 3.41
CA ILE A 175 6.31 -24.99 3.04
C ILE A 175 7.14 -25.40 4.25
N VAL A 176 6.96 -24.79 5.41
CA VAL A 176 7.63 -25.24 6.63
C VAL A 176 7.19 -26.66 7.02
N ILE A 177 5.89 -26.96 6.91
CA ILE A 177 5.37 -28.30 7.20
C ILE A 177 5.90 -29.34 6.16
N ALA A 178 5.97 -28.96 4.88
CA ALA A 178 6.36 -29.88 3.79
C ALA A 178 7.87 -30.11 3.71
N HIS A 179 8.70 -29.12 3.99
CA HIS A 179 10.15 -29.18 3.79
C HIS A 179 10.97 -29.25 5.08
N GLY A 180 10.32 -29.15 6.24
CA GLY A 180 10.96 -29.17 7.55
C GLY A 180 11.77 -27.89 7.86
N PRO A 181 12.49 -27.88 9.00
CA PRO A 181 13.20 -26.70 9.46
C PRO A 181 14.46 -26.40 8.61
N TYR A 182 14.67 -25.11 8.32
CA TYR A 182 15.89 -24.64 7.65
C TYR A 182 17.03 -24.46 8.67
N GLN A 183 18.16 -25.13 8.43
CA GLN A 183 19.32 -25.06 9.32
C GLN A 183 20.36 -24.00 8.89
N SER A 184 20.35 -23.61 7.59
CA SER A 184 21.30 -22.63 7.04
C SER A 184 20.65 -21.66 6.07
N TYR A 185 21.26 -20.48 5.92
CA TYR A 185 20.83 -19.51 4.93
C TYR A 185 21.01 -19.98 3.48
N ASP A 186 22.07 -20.76 3.21
CA ASP A 186 22.33 -21.29 1.86
C ASP A 186 21.22 -22.26 1.44
N GLY A 187 20.82 -23.19 2.31
CA GLY A 187 19.69 -24.08 2.10
C GLY A 187 18.37 -23.33 1.95
N PHE A 188 18.17 -22.27 2.71
CA PHE A 188 17.00 -21.41 2.60
C PHE A 188 16.93 -20.70 1.24
N TYR A 189 18.02 -20.07 0.79
CA TYR A 189 18.05 -19.36 -0.49
C TYR A 189 17.98 -20.29 -1.72
N ALA A 190 18.42 -21.53 -1.60
CA ALA A 190 18.28 -22.55 -2.63
C ALA A 190 16.88 -23.19 -2.65
N SER A 191 16.03 -22.92 -1.66
CA SER A 191 14.74 -23.57 -1.51
C SER A 191 13.68 -23.04 -2.48
N SER A 192 12.72 -23.90 -2.83
CA SER A 192 11.53 -23.52 -3.58
C SER A 192 10.68 -22.48 -2.82
N TYR A 193 10.78 -22.46 -1.48
CA TYR A 193 10.15 -21.42 -0.65
C TYR A 193 10.66 -20.03 -1.01
N TRP A 194 11.98 -19.84 -1.08
CA TRP A 194 12.58 -18.53 -1.36
C TRP A 194 12.17 -18.03 -2.74
N THR A 195 12.28 -18.86 -3.77
CA THR A 195 11.87 -18.50 -5.13
C THR A 195 10.40 -18.14 -5.22
N THR A 196 9.53 -18.96 -4.62
CA THR A 196 8.07 -18.67 -4.56
C THR A 196 7.77 -17.40 -3.77
N ALA A 197 8.53 -17.14 -2.70
CA ALA A 197 8.41 -15.92 -1.90
C ALA A 197 8.73 -14.68 -2.72
N LEU A 198 9.85 -14.69 -3.44
CA LEU A 198 10.28 -13.58 -4.28
C LEU A 198 9.27 -13.27 -5.39
N LEU A 199 8.83 -14.30 -6.12
CA LEU A 199 7.91 -14.15 -7.25
C LEU A 199 6.52 -13.70 -6.79
N SER A 200 5.97 -14.32 -5.74
CA SER A 200 4.66 -13.92 -5.22
C SER A 200 4.68 -12.51 -4.64
N HIS A 201 5.77 -12.11 -3.97
CA HIS A 201 5.92 -10.76 -3.47
C HIS A 201 6.02 -9.74 -4.62
N ALA A 202 6.85 -10.02 -5.64
CA ALA A 202 6.96 -9.17 -6.82
C ALA A 202 5.60 -8.94 -7.50
N LEU A 203 4.85 -10.02 -7.73
CA LEU A 203 3.55 -9.96 -8.38
C LEU A 203 2.53 -9.19 -7.55
N LEU A 204 2.35 -9.53 -6.28
CA LEU A 204 1.37 -8.87 -5.41
C LEU A 204 1.73 -7.40 -5.16
N SER A 205 2.99 -7.09 -4.92
CA SER A 205 3.49 -5.73 -4.76
C SER A 205 3.23 -4.88 -6.00
N LEU A 206 3.50 -5.41 -7.20
CA LEU A 206 3.23 -4.74 -8.47
C LEU A 206 1.72 -4.50 -8.67
N LEU A 207 0.88 -5.50 -8.42
CA LEU A 207 -0.57 -5.37 -8.56
C LEU A 207 -1.16 -4.35 -7.57
N ILE A 208 -0.70 -4.35 -6.32
CA ILE A 208 -1.09 -3.35 -5.32
C ILE A 208 -0.66 -1.95 -5.76
N ALA A 209 0.59 -1.80 -6.21
CA ALA A 209 1.10 -0.51 -6.69
C ALA A 209 0.32 0.00 -7.91
N LEU A 210 0.04 -0.87 -8.88
CA LEU A 210 -0.74 -0.52 -10.07
C LEU A 210 -2.16 -0.10 -9.69
N SER A 211 -2.79 -0.81 -8.75
CA SER A 211 -4.12 -0.44 -8.23
C SER A 211 -4.11 0.93 -7.55
N LEU A 212 -3.09 1.22 -6.74
CA LEU A 212 -2.90 2.52 -6.09
C LEU A 212 -2.61 3.63 -7.11
N PHE A 213 -1.83 3.33 -8.13
CA PHE A 213 -1.55 4.26 -9.23
C PHE A 213 -2.83 4.59 -10.01
N CYS A 214 -3.59 3.58 -10.43
CA CYS A 214 -4.88 3.78 -11.11
C CYS A 214 -5.85 4.60 -10.24
N ALA A 215 -5.92 4.29 -8.96
CA ALA A 215 -6.76 5.01 -8.03
C ALA A 215 -6.33 6.50 -7.89
N ALA A 216 -5.02 6.78 -7.80
CA ALA A 216 -4.49 8.14 -7.77
C ALA A 216 -4.76 8.88 -9.10
N ALA A 217 -4.55 8.22 -10.23
CA ALA A 217 -4.83 8.79 -11.55
C ALA A 217 -6.30 9.17 -11.73
N LEU A 218 -7.22 8.30 -11.28
CA LEU A 218 -8.66 8.59 -11.29
C LEU A 218 -9.02 9.82 -10.42
N ASP A 219 -8.36 10.01 -9.29
CA ASP A 219 -8.58 11.18 -8.44
C ASP A 219 -8.08 12.47 -9.13
N VAL A 220 -6.92 12.42 -9.79
CA VAL A 220 -6.42 13.54 -10.64
C VAL A 220 -7.44 13.87 -11.73
N MET A 221 -7.91 12.86 -12.45
CA MET A 221 -8.89 13.08 -13.52
C MET A 221 -10.19 13.70 -13.01
N LYS A 222 -10.67 13.30 -11.81
CA LYS A 222 -11.85 13.91 -11.18
C LYS A 222 -11.61 15.38 -10.85
N THR A 223 -10.44 15.72 -10.32
CA THR A 223 -10.07 17.11 -9.99
C THR A 223 -10.00 17.95 -11.25
N LEU A 224 -9.30 17.49 -12.29
CA LEU A 224 -9.19 18.20 -13.58
C LEU A 224 -10.55 18.40 -14.25
N LYS A 225 -11.44 17.39 -14.19
CA LYS A 225 -12.82 17.54 -14.69
C LYS A 225 -13.58 18.58 -13.88
N ALA A 226 -13.48 18.58 -12.56
CA ALA A 226 -14.15 19.57 -11.73
C ALA A 226 -13.67 21.00 -12.06
N GLU A 227 -12.35 21.19 -12.25
CA GLU A 227 -11.79 22.48 -12.69
C GLU A 227 -12.26 22.89 -14.09
N ALA A 228 -12.33 21.93 -15.02
CA ALA A 228 -12.78 22.19 -16.39
C ALA A 228 -14.27 22.51 -16.51
N TYR A 229 -15.09 22.13 -15.52
CA TYR A 229 -16.55 22.32 -15.53
C TYR A 229 -17.01 23.51 -14.66
N THR A 230 -16.10 24.15 -13.93
CA THR A 230 -16.40 25.33 -13.13
C THR A 230 -15.80 26.60 -13.75
N ASP A 231 -16.52 27.71 -13.64
CA ASP A 231 -16.03 29.03 -13.99
C ASP A 231 -15.12 29.56 -12.87
N PRO A 232 -13.86 29.95 -13.14
CA PRO A 232 -12.91 30.34 -12.12
C PRO A 232 -13.29 31.66 -11.40
N LEU A 233 -14.14 32.50 -11.99
CA LEU A 233 -14.55 33.76 -11.41
C LEU A 233 -15.79 33.64 -10.51
N SER A 234 -16.76 32.85 -10.95
CA SER A 234 -18.05 32.71 -10.23
C SER A 234 -18.11 31.45 -9.36
N GLY A 235 -17.25 30.45 -9.59
CA GLY A 235 -17.31 29.15 -8.92
C GLY A 235 -18.51 28.29 -9.33
N LEU A 236 -19.32 28.73 -10.29
CA LEU A 236 -20.47 28.02 -10.82
C LEU A 236 -20.07 27.11 -11.97
N LEU A 237 -20.96 26.18 -12.34
CA LEU A 237 -20.75 25.37 -13.54
C LEU A 237 -20.70 26.29 -14.78
N ASN A 238 -19.66 26.13 -15.59
CA ASN A 238 -19.62 26.77 -16.89
C ASN A 238 -20.59 26.11 -17.86
N ARG A 239 -20.77 26.66 -19.06
CA ARG A 239 -21.72 26.13 -20.05
C ARG A 239 -21.53 24.63 -20.29
N ARG A 240 -20.28 24.17 -20.40
CA ARG A 240 -19.95 22.75 -20.63
C ARG A 240 -20.32 21.87 -19.43
N GLY A 241 -20.02 22.33 -18.23
CA GLY A 241 -20.41 21.64 -16.99
C GLY A 241 -21.93 21.58 -16.80
N PHE A 242 -22.66 22.60 -17.28
CA PHE A 242 -24.12 22.60 -17.25
C PHE A 242 -24.72 21.64 -18.29
N GLU A 243 -24.16 21.58 -19.50
CA GLU A 243 -24.63 20.69 -20.58
C GLU A 243 -24.39 19.19 -20.24
N ASP A 244 -23.26 18.89 -19.59
CA ASP A 244 -22.86 17.53 -19.18
C ASP A 244 -23.44 17.12 -17.81
N ALA A 245 -24.02 18.06 -17.06
CA ALA A 245 -24.67 17.72 -15.78
C ALA A 245 -25.78 16.70 -16.04
N PRO A 246 -25.89 15.61 -15.28
CA PRO A 246 -26.97 14.66 -15.45
C PRO A 246 -28.26 15.41 -15.33
N ARG A 247 -29.07 15.40 -16.41
CA ARG A 247 -30.42 15.96 -16.40
C ARG A 247 -31.16 15.24 -15.29
N ILE A 248 -31.31 15.90 -14.14
CA ILE A 248 -32.18 15.41 -13.09
C ILE A 248 -33.56 15.33 -13.78
N SER A 249 -33.94 14.14 -14.14
CA SER A 249 -35.23 13.88 -14.72
C SER A 249 -36.27 14.33 -13.69
N CYS A 250 -36.85 15.49 -13.88
CA CYS A 250 -38.05 15.94 -13.18
C CYS A 250 -39.23 15.09 -13.64
N GLY A 251 -39.08 13.76 -13.53
CA GLY A 251 -40.05 12.77 -14.02
C GLY A 251 -41.02 12.26 -12.96
N THR A 252 -41.11 12.90 -11.81
CA THR A 252 -42.23 12.69 -10.86
C THR A 252 -42.84 14.05 -10.57
N ALA A 253 -44.11 14.21 -10.95
CA ALA A 253 -44.89 15.39 -10.62
C ALA A 253 -44.73 15.68 -9.12
N PRO A 254 -44.41 16.93 -8.71
CA PRO A 254 -44.29 17.28 -7.31
C PRO A 254 -45.66 17.03 -6.63
N PRO A 255 -45.66 16.54 -5.37
CA PRO A 255 -46.89 16.34 -4.62
C PRO A 255 -47.67 17.66 -4.56
N PRO A 256 -48.98 17.65 -4.54
CA PRO A 256 -49.88 18.82 -4.79
C PRO A 256 -49.72 19.99 -3.81
N ASN A 257 -48.83 19.93 -2.85
CA ASN A 257 -48.54 21.00 -1.87
C ASN A 257 -47.10 21.53 -1.93
N PHE A 258 -46.36 21.32 -3.00
CA PHE A 258 -45.02 21.85 -3.15
C PHE A 258 -45.08 23.33 -3.59
N ARG A 259 -45.09 24.25 -2.63
CA ARG A 259 -44.81 25.67 -2.92
C ARG A 259 -43.37 25.72 -3.48
N SER A 260 -43.25 26.16 -4.72
CA SER A 260 -41.97 26.40 -5.40
C SER A 260 -41.11 27.39 -4.62
N ARG A 261 -40.36 26.89 -3.64
CA ARG A 261 -39.17 27.61 -3.16
C ARG A 261 -38.13 27.34 -4.22
N TRP A 262 -37.69 28.38 -4.87
CA TRP A 262 -36.56 28.35 -5.76
C TRP A 262 -35.43 27.56 -5.06
N CYS A 263 -34.97 26.46 -5.67
CA CYS A 263 -33.82 25.71 -5.18
C CYS A 263 -32.62 26.65 -5.21
N SER A 264 -32.27 27.19 -4.05
CA SER A 264 -31.02 27.93 -3.88
C SER A 264 -29.87 26.99 -4.20
N PRO A 265 -28.90 27.37 -5.04
CA PRO A 265 -27.78 26.47 -5.44
C PRO A 265 -26.85 26.06 -4.32
N THR A 266 -27.14 26.47 -3.08
CA THR A 266 -26.29 26.23 -1.90
C THR A 266 -26.33 24.81 -1.33
N SER A 267 -27.14 23.88 -1.86
CA SER A 267 -27.24 22.53 -1.29
C SER A 267 -26.45 21.43 -2.05
N ILE A 268 -25.75 21.78 -3.15
CA ILE A 268 -25.02 20.77 -3.96
C ILE A 268 -23.53 20.64 -3.53
N THR A 269 -23.02 21.55 -2.70
CA THR A 269 -21.58 21.60 -2.36
C THR A 269 -21.15 20.80 -1.12
N SER A 270 -22.04 20.09 -0.43
CA SER A 270 -21.67 19.47 0.86
C SER A 270 -21.37 17.96 0.85
N ARG A 271 -21.41 17.28 -0.28
CA ARG A 271 -21.17 15.81 -0.30
C ARG A 271 -20.03 15.28 -1.16
N GLN A 272 -19.25 16.13 -1.82
CA GLN A 272 -18.17 15.65 -2.70
C GLN A 272 -16.73 16.04 -2.28
N SER A 273 -16.53 16.65 -1.11
CA SER A 273 -15.19 17.12 -0.71
C SER A 273 -14.52 16.33 0.41
N THR A 274 -14.85 15.05 0.61
CA THR A 274 -14.31 14.28 1.75
C THR A 274 -13.18 13.31 1.39
N ILE A 275 -12.55 13.42 0.25
CA ILE A 275 -11.46 12.50 -0.12
C ILE A 275 -10.06 13.13 -0.03
N CYS A 276 -9.95 14.47 0.01
CA CYS A 276 -8.66 15.15 0.27
C CYS A 276 -8.78 16.38 1.19
N THR A 277 -9.82 16.52 2.00
CA THR A 277 -10.03 17.70 2.83
C THR A 277 -9.84 17.39 4.32
N GLY A 278 -8.61 17.06 4.67
CA GLY A 278 -8.13 17.19 6.04
C GLY A 278 -7.51 18.56 6.34
N MET A 279 -7.91 19.66 5.65
CA MET A 279 -7.38 20.98 5.96
C MET A 279 -8.29 22.09 5.43
N ARG A 280 -9.30 22.45 6.19
CA ARG A 280 -9.78 23.84 6.33
C ARG A 280 -10.68 23.96 7.56
N ARG A 281 -10.06 24.10 8.70
CA ARG A 281 -10.56 24.88 9.83
C ARG A 281 -9.36 25.60 10.42
N VAL A 282 -9.15 26.82 10.01
CA VAL A 282 -8.69 27.97 10.78
C VAL A 282 -8.77 29.14 9.80
N ILE A 283 -9.65 30.06 10.07
CA ILE A 283 -9.73 31.48 9.85
C ILE A 283 -11.22 31.84 9.78
N ALA A 284 -11.76 32.15 10.88
CA ALA A 284 -12.50 33.33 11.23
C ALA A 284 -12.97 33.18 12.68
#